data_2e1704d83b95d57f948a203631207003
#
_entry.id   2e1704d83b95d57f948a203631207003
#
_cell.length_a   1.000
_cell.length_b   1.000
_cell.length_c   1.000
_cell.angle_alpha   90.00
_cell.angle_beta   90.00
_cell.angle_gamma   90.00
#
_symmetry.space_group_name_H-M   'P 1'
#
loop_
_entity.id
_entity.type
_entity.pdbx_description
1 polymer ?
#
loop_
_entity_poly.entity_id
_entity_poly.type
_entity_poly.pdbx_seq_one_letter_code
_entity_poly.pdbx_strand_id
1 'polypeptide(L)'
;MQKLLYLLICCLGGASALHGQGYNIAVQLKGYKAGTVYLGHYMGKTTYVMDSAQIGPDGTAVLKGGETQPGGIYLIVLPGKQRYFEILLDKTQTFSIVADTANLVTGTEFKNSPDNTMFSNYNKFIAQNSAEIQQKLAVARTAEDSAKVRPLMDSFGKQLQDYRGRVVTEHPQSLLASIFKAMREPAIPPMPKKADGSLDSTYPYRVYKSNYWKEVNLADGRLARTPVLETRLDRYFNQLVPPVPDSVILEADAVIAKTKKDKESFKFVLWWITRNYESSSIMGMDAVFVHLVEKYYMKGDAYWLSEEQKNKIIERAVTIAPNLIGQQAAPLVLQDTAAKRASLYDIKSKYTVVVFWDPTCGHCITEVPKLDSAFNASWKKKGVAMYGVRTDGTKDEWTKFIREKHLRGWIHAWDPEYKSNYRKFYDVYATPVVYLLDEHKKILAKRLGVTQLDEFLQRALSGSNL
;
A
#
# COMPACT_ATOMS: atom_id res chain seq x y z
N MET A 1 -30.07 -30.41 -73.79
CA MET A 1 -29.96 -29.25 -72.83
C MET A 1 -29.76 -29.87 -71.46
N GLN A 2 -28.49 -30.07 -71.07
CA GLN A 2 -28.07 -30.63 -69.78
C GLN A 2 -28.05 -29.53 -68.73
N LYS A 3 -28.79 -29.70 -67.61
CA LYS A 3 -28.75 -28.82 -66.44
C LYS A 3 -27.67 -29.38 -65.50
N LEU A 4 -26.60 -28.64 -65.30
CA LEU A 4 -25.54 -28.86 -64.33
C LEU A 4 -26.05 -28.47 -62.95
N LEU A 5 -26.05 -29.44 -62.04
CA LEU A 5 -26.40 -29.27 -60.60
C LEU A 5 -25.10 -29.00 -59.84
N TYR A 6 -24.87 -27.79 -59.36
CA TYR A 6 -23.76 -27.48 -58.48
C TYR A 6 -24.11 -27.85 -57.03
N LEU A 7 -23.39 -28.84 -56.51
CA LEU A 7 -23.45 -29.24 -55.10
C LEU A 7 -22.56 -28.30 -54.29
N LEU A 8 -23.18 -27.44 -53.49
CA LEU A 8 -22.47 -26.55 -52.53
C LEU A 8 -22.14 -27.36 -51.28
N ILE A 9 -20.88 -27.78 -51.09
CA ILE A 9 -20.40 -28.41 -49.87
C ILE A 9 -20.12 -27.27 -48.89
N CYS A 10 -21.02 -27.03 -47.91
CA CYS A 10 -20.77 -26.20 -46.75
C CYS A 10 -19.78 -26.96 -45.82
N CYS A 11 -18.49 -26.60 -45.86
CA CYS A 11 -17.55 -26.94 -44.83
C CYS A 11 -17.93 -26.14 -43.57
N LEU A 12 -18.70 -26.77 -42.69
CA LEU A 12 -18.82 -26.33 -41.30
C LEU A 12 -17.47 -26.53 -40.62
N GLY A 13 -16.61 -25.53 -40.69
CA GLY A 13 -15.44 -25.40 -39.86
C GLY A 13 -15.89 -25.21 -38.41
N GLY A 14 -15.95 -26.27 -37.64
CA GLY A 14 -16.10 -26.20 -36.20
C GLY A 14 -14.94 -25.42 -35.63
N ALA A 15 -15.19 -24.17 -35.28
CA ALA A 15 -14.31 -23.44 -34.39
C ALA A 15 -14.30 -24.18 -33.03
N SER A 16 -13.35 -25.10 -32.88
CA SER A 16 -13.02 -25.62 -31.55
C SER A 16 -12.59 -24.44 -30.70
N ALA A 17 -13.49 -23.97 -29.85
CA ALA A 17 -13.13 -23.10 -28.77
C ALA A 17 -12.04 -23.83 -27.99
N LEU A 18 -10.80 -23.39 -28.12
CA LEU A 18 -9.72 -23.76 -27.21
C LEU A 18 -10.15 -23.29 -25.82
N HIS A 19 -10.91 -24.12 -25.12
CA HIS A 19 -11.05 -24.03 -23.70
C HIS A 19 -9.66 -24.26 -23.15
N GLY A 20 -9.01 -23.22 -22.64
CA GLY A 20 -7.74 -23.37 -21.97
C GLY A 20 -7.87 -24.49 -20.95
N GLN A 21 -6.99 -25.49 -21.04
CA GLN A 21 -6.92 -26.52 -20.01
C GLN A 21 -6.64 -25.79 -18.71
N GLY A 22 -7.58 -25.87 -17.73
CA GLY A 22 -7.41 -25.26 -16.42
C GLY A 22 -6.17 -25.81 -15.70
N TYR A 23 -6.03 -25.57 -14.42
CA TYR A 23 -4.91 -26.16 -13.66
C TYR A 23 -5.25 -27.56 -13.16
N ASN A 24 -4.20 -28.41 -13.06
CA ASN A 24 -4.27 -29.76 -12.49
C ASN A 24 -2.92 -30.07 -11.80
N ILE A 25 -2.92 -30.00 -10.47
CA ILE A 25 -1.72 -30.16 -9.65
C ILE A 25 -1.91 -31.34 -8.71
N ALA A 26 -1.23 -32.46 -9.00
CA ALA A 26 -1.18 -33.58 -8.09
C ALA A 26 -0.09 -33.38 -7.03
N VAL A 27 -0.47 -33.41 -5.77
CA VAL A 27 0.44 -33.18 -4.64
C VAL A 27 0.49 -34.41 -3.76
N GLN A 28 1.63 -35.09 -3.71
CA GLN A 28 1.89 -36.17 -2.80
C GLN A 28 2.70 -35.68 -1.59
N LEU A 29 2.14 -35.76 -0.40
CA LEU A 29 2.74 -35.34 0.85
C LEU A 29 3.21 -36.57 1.64
N LYS A 30 4.52 -36.80 1.68
CA LYS A 30 5.08 -37.88 2.51
C LYS A 30 4.79 -37.58 3.99
N GLY A 31 4.24 -38.57 4.69
CA GLY A 31 3.89 -38.45 6.11
C GLY A 31 2.43 -38.07 6.39
N TYR A 32 1.63 -37.78 5.36
CA TYR A 32 0.18 -37.55 5.48
C TYR A 32 -0.61 -38.66 4.81
N LYS A 33 -1.71 -39.12 5.45
CA LYS A 33 -2.66 -40.10 4.92
C LYS A 33 -4.08 -39.60 4.94
N ALA A 34 -4.31 -38.38 5.45
CA ALA A 34 -5.59 -37.70 5.51
C ALA A 34 -5.39 -36.21 5.77
N GLY A 35 -6.43 -35.42 5.57
CA GLY A 35 -6.44 -33.98 5.81
C GLY A 35 -6.73 -33.20 4.54
N THR A 36 -6.75 -31.88 4.65
CA THR A 36 -7.03 -30.98 3.53
C THR A 36 -5.78 -30.19 3.16
N VAL A 37 -5.40 -30.25 1.88
CA VAL A 37 -4.38 -29.37 1.27
C VAL A 37 -5.10 -28.20 0.62
N TYR A 38 -4.52 -27.01 0.74
CA TYR A 38 -5.08 -25.80 0.12
C TYR A 38 -4.10 -25.26 -0.93
N LEU A 39 -4.67 -24.71 -2.00
CA LEU A 39 -3.95 -23.89 -2.96
C LEU A 39 -4.23 -22.41 -2.62
N GLY A 40 -3.18 -21.68 -2.28
CA GLY A 40 -3.24 -20.26 -2.08
C GLY A 40 -2.47 -19.51 -3.15
N HIS A 41 -2.62 -18.19 -3.20
CA HIS A 41 -1.83 -17.31 -4.05
C HIS A 41 -1.50 -16.01 -3.32
N TYR A 42 -0.42 -15.36 -3.76
CA TYR A 42 -0.15 -13.98 -3.35
C TYR A 42 -0.99 -12.97 -4.15
N MET A 43 -1.31 -11.86 -3.50
CA MET A 43 -1.65 -10.58 -4.13
C MET A 43 -0.85 -9.53 -3.37
N GLY A 44 0.25 -9.10 -3.94
CA GLY A 44 1.29 -8.39 -3.19
C GLY A 44 1.83 -9.26 -2.04
N LYS A 45 1.85 -8.71 -0.82
CA LYS A 45 2.28 -9.41 0.41
C LYS A 45 1.15 -10.21 1.08
N THR A 46 -0.10 -10.03 0.63
CA THR A 46 -1.27 -10.72 1.20
C THR A 46 -1.48 -12.05 0.50
N THR A 47 -1.89 -13.08 1.25
CA THR A 47 -2.18 -14.41 0.72
C THR A 47 -3.67 -14.72 0.79
N TYR A 48 -4.18 -15.41 -0.22
CA TYR A 48 -5.58 -15.82 -0.33
C TYR A 48 -5.65 -17.30 -0.66
N VAL A 49 -6.62 -18.02 -0.06
CA VAL A 49 -6.94 -19.41 -0.43
C VAL A 49 -7.88 -19.36 -1.62
N MET A 50 -7.60 -20.19 -2.65
CA MET A 50 -8.41 -20.26 -3.85
C MET A 50 -9.01 -21.65 -4.10
N ASP A 51 -8.37 -22.75 -3.65
CA ASP A 51 -8.81 -24.12 -3.86
C ASP A 51 -8.40 -25.01 -2.69
N SER A 52 -9.00 -26.20 -2.59
CA SER A 52 -8.62 -27.21 -1.61
C SER A 52 -8.95 -28.60 -2.10
N ALA A 53 -8.17 -29.60 -1.64
CA ALA A 53 -8.40 -31.01 -1.94
C ALA A 53 -8.14 -31.90 -0.73
N GLN A 54 -8.88 -32.99 -0.63
CA GLN A 54 -8.68 -34.01 0.41
C GLN A 54 -7.49 -34.90 0.05
N ILE A 55 -6.67 -35.23 1.05
CA ILE A 55 -5.56 -36.19 0.92
C ILE A 55 -6.12 -37.61 0.99
N GLY A 56 -5.83 -38.42 -0.03
CA GLY A 56 -6.14 -39.81 -0.04
C GLY A 56 -5.22 -40.68 0.84
N PRO A 57 -5.54 -41.99 1.04
CA PRO A 57 -4.75 -42.89 1.87
C PRO A 57 -3.28 -43.07 1.42
N ASP A 58 -3.03 -42.84 0.13
CA ASP A 58 -1.68 -42.85 -0.49
C ASP A 58 -0.89 -41.54 -0.28
N GLY A 59 -1.47 -40.58 0.43
CA GLY A 59 -0.86 -39.25 0.69
C GLY A 59 -1.00 -38.26 -0.45
N THR A 60 -1.83 -38.57 -1.50
CA THR A 60 -2.00 -37.71 -2.66
C THR A 60 -3.29 -36.92 -2.60
N ALA A 61 -3.20 -35.62 -2.97
CA ALA A 61 -4.33 -34.74 -3.21
C ALA A 61 -4.21 -34.17 -4.64
N VAL A 62 -5.35 -33.89 -5.30
CA VAL A 62 -5.38 -33.29 -6.64
C VAL A 62 -6.15 -31.97 -6.57
N LEU A 63 -5.43 -30.87 -6.75
CA LEU A 63 -5.97 -29.52 -6.86
C LEU A 63 -6.25 -29.26 -8.35
N LYS A 64 -7.49 -28.99 -8.72
CA LYS A 64 -7.88 -28.83 -10.13
C LYS A 64 -9.02 -27.82 -10.31
N GLY A 65 -8.95 -27.07 -11.40
CA GLY A 65 -10.00 -26.13 -11.80
C GLY A 65 -10.09 -26.02 -13.32
N GLY A 66 -11.26 -25.59 -13.81
CA GLY A 66 -11.56 -25.51 -15.25
C GLY A 66 -10.91 -24.30 -15.94
N GLU A 67 -10.40 -23.33 -15.19
CA GLU A 67 -9.84 -22.08 -15.73
C GLU A 67 -8.34 -22.01 -15.46
N THR A 68 -7.61 -21.50 -16.45
CA THR A 68 -6.20 -21.14 -16.31
C THR A 68 -6.04 -19.99 -15.32
N GLN A 69 -5.15 -20.13 -14.36
CA GLN A 69 -4.88 -19.10 -13.36
C GLN A 69 -3.84 -18.11 -13.84
N PRO A 70 -3.93 -16.82 -13.42
CA PRO A 70 -2.89 -15.84 -13.70
C PRO A 70 -1.52 -16.29 -13.16
N GLY A 71 -0.47 -16.01 -13.92
CA GLY A 71 0.90 -16.33 -13.49
C GLY A 71 1.27 -15.65 -12.17
N GLY A 72 2.05 -16.35 -11.33
CA GLY A 72 2.46 -15.83 -10.02
C GLY A 72 3.08 -16.89 -9.11
N ILE A 73 3.36 -16.48 -7.89
CA ILE A 73 3.75 -17.38 -6.79
C ILE A 73 2.48 -17.84 -6.08
N TYR A 74 2.32 -19.14 -6.00
CA TYR A 74 1.24 -19.82 -5.31
C TYR A 74 1.78 -20.61 -4.12
N LEU A 75 0.88 -21.04 -3.23
CA LEU A 75 1.23 -21.72 -1.99
C LEU A 75 0.50 -23.05 -1.91
N ILE A 76 1.24 -24.12 -1.67
CA ILE A 76 0.68 -25.39 -1.23
C ILE A 76 0.69 -25.37 0.30
N VAL A 77 -0.49 -25.20 0.90
CA VAL A 77 -0.65 -25.10 2.35
C VAL A 77 -1.03 -26.47 2.90
N LEU A 78 -0.23 -26.95 3.84
CA LEU A 78 -0.38 -28.27 4.46
C LEU A 78 -1.58 -28.29 5.42
N PRO A 79 -2.10 -29.49 5.77
CA PRO A 79 -3.09 -29.66 6.83
C PRO A 79 -2.66 -28.95 8.13
N GLY A 80 -3.62 -28.31 8.82
CA GLY A 80 -3.35 -27.50 9.99
C GLY A 80 -2.98 -26.05 9.69
N LYS A 81 -2.73 -25.68 8.43
CA LYS A 81 -2.47 -24.32 7.93
C LYS A 81 -1.25 -23.59 8.54
N GLN A 82 -0.38 -24.30 9.25
CA GLN A 82 0.81 -23.71 9.87
C GLN A 82 2.06 -23.78 8.99
N ARG A 83 2.04 -24.64 7.96
CA ARG A 83 3.18 -24.87 7.08
C ARG A 83 2.74 -24.85 5.63
N TYR A 84 3.57 -24.29 4.79
CA TYR A 84 3.36 -24.22 3.34
C TYR A 84 4.70 -24.22 2.61
N PHE A 85 4.65 -24.42 1.30
CA PHE A 85 5.76 -24.16 0.40
C PHE A 85 5.25 -23.46 -0.86
N GLU A 86 6.12 -22.69 -1.49
CA GLU A 86 5.80 -21.89 -2.67
C GLU A 86 6.02 -22.67 -3.94
N ILE A 87 5.16 -22.44 -4.93
CA ILE A 87 5.24 -22.94 -6.28
C ILE A 87 5.02 -21.81 -7.28
N LEU A 88 5.50 -22.00 -8.50
CA LEU A 88 5.19 -21.10 -9.62
C LEU A 88 4.05 -21.68 -10.44
N LEU A 89 3.00 -20.90 -10.67
CA LEU A 89 2.05 -21.13 -11.75
C LEU A 89 2.30 -20.07 -12.82
N ASP A 90 2.48 -20.50 -14.06
CA ASP A 90 2.61 -19.62 -15.23
C ASP A 90 2.07 -20.39 -16.46
N LYS A 91 2.85 -20.60 -17.46
CA LYS A 91 2.45 -21.30 -18.69
C LYS A 91 2.12 -22.78 -18.44
N THR A 92 2.86 -23.44 -17.55
CA THR A 92 2.63 -24.83 -17.16
C THR A 92 1.77 -24.87 -15.90
N GLN A 93 0.55 -25.41 -16.01
CA GLN A 93 -0.41 -25.51 -14.90
C GLN A 93 -0.88 -26.96 -14.64
N THR A 94 -0.31 -27.94 -15.37
CA THR A 94 -0.55 -29.37 -15.15
C THR A 94 0.76 -30.04 -14.84
N PHE A 95 0.95 -30.47 -13.59
CA PHE A 95 2.18 -31.09 -13.10
C PHE A 95 1.96 -31.84 -11.78
N SER A 96 2.97 -32.57 -11.33
CA SER A 96 2.92 -33.22 -10.02
C SER A 96 4.08 -32.83 -9.13
N ILE A 97 3.81 -32.89 -7.82
CA ILE A 97 4.70 -32.55 -6.73
C ILE A 97 4.81 -33.74 -5.79
N VAL A 98 6.02 -34.09 -5.40
CA VAL A 98 6.29 -35.01 -4.29
C VAL A 98 7.03 -34.23 -3.22
N ALA A 99 6.42 -34.01 -2.07
CA ALA A 99 7.01 -33.21 -0.98
C ALA A 99 7.27 -34.07 0.24
N ASP A 100 8.52 -34.05 0.69
CA ASP A 100 8.91 -34.57 2.01
C ASP A 100 8.56 -33.52 3.08
N THR A 101 7.56 -33.82 3.88
CA THR A 101 7.08 -32.87 4.88
C THR A 101 8.02 -32.70 6.08
N ALA A 102 9.03 -33.54 6.24
CA ALA A 102 10.10 -33.33 7.18
C ALA A 102 11.05 -32.20 6.72
N ASN A 103 11.27 -32.10 5.41
CA ASN A 103 12.13 -31.05 4.83
C ASN A 103 11.55 -30.55 3.49
N LEU A 104 10.67 -29.57 3.55
CA LEU A 104 9.99 -29.02 2.39
C LEU A 104 10.91 -28.35 1.37
N VAL A 105 12.04 -27.75 1.81
CA VAL A 105 12.94 -27.01 0.91
C VAL A 105 13.77 -27.96 0.04
N THR A 106 14.40 -28.96 0.67
CA THR A 106 15.29 -29.89 -0.06
C THR A 106 14.59 -31.17 -0.53
N GLY A 107 13.49 -31.55 0.11
CA GLY A 107 12.74 -32.77 -0.15
C GLY A 107 11.53 -32.61 -1.07
N THR A 108 11.36 -31.44 -1.72
CA THR A 108 10.30 -31.25 -2.72
C THR A 108 10.85 -31.44 -4.14
N GLU A 109 10.16 -32.28 -4.91
CA GLU A 109 10.45 -32.62 -6.29
C GLU A 109 9.25 -32.32 -7.18
N PHE A 110 9.53 -31.86 -8.40
CA PHE A 110 8.52 -31.52 -9.40
C PHE A 110 8.68 -32.39 -10.66
N LYS A 111 7.56 -32.87 -11.18
CA LYS A 111 7.51 -33.57 -12.49
C LYS A 111 6.65 -32.77 -13.46
N ASN A 112 7.10 -32.65 -14.69
CA ASN A 112 6.43 -31.90 -15.77
C ASN A 112 6.29 -30.38 -15.48
N SER A 113 7.18 -29.81 -14.70
CA SER A 113 7.21 -28.36 -14.42
C SER A 113 8.65 -27.83 -14.37
N PRO A 114 9.24 -27.45 -15.51
CA PRO A 114 10.59 -26.90 -15.56
C PRO A 114 10.75 -25.63 -14.70
N ASP A 115 9.74 -24.75 -14.70
CA ASP A 115 9.77 -23.51 -13.90
C ASP A 115 9.85 -23.79 -12.40
N ASN A 116 9.05 -24.75 -11.91
CA ASN A 116 9.11 -25.17 -10.51
C ASN A 116 10.39 -25.93 -10.16
N THR A 117 10.94 -26.70 -11.10
CA THR A 117 12.25 -27.34 -10.89
C THR A 117 13.34 -26.28 -10.74
N MET A 118 13.36 -25.26 -11.58
CA MET A 118 14.30 -24.15 -11.51
C MET A 118 14.12 -23.35 -10.21
N PHE A 119 12.90 -23.07 -9.79
CA PHE A 119 12.59 -22.37 -8.55
C PHE A 119 13.01 -23.21 -7.31
N SER A 120 12.74 -24.51 -7.32
CA SER A 120 13.21 -25.43 -6.26
C SER A 120 14.73 -25.46 -6.16
N ASN A 121 15.44 -25.52 -7.30
CA ASN A 121 16.90 -25.51 -7.32
C ASN A 121 17.46 -24.19 -6.74
N TYR A 122 16.82 -23.07 -7.05
CA TYR A 122 17.17 -21.78 -6.45
C TYR A 122 16.99 -21.78 -4.92
N ASN A 123 15.87 -22.30 -4.43
CA ASN A 123 15.59 -22.37 -2.99
C ASN A 123 16.56 -23.33 -2.28
N LYS A 124 16.90 -24.46 -2.90
CA LYS A 124 17.92 -25.39 -2.41
C LYS A 124 19.31 -24.75 -2.34
N PHE A 125 19.68 -24.01 -3.39
CA PHE A 125 20.94 -23.26 -3.41
C PHE A 125 21.03 -22.24 -2.27
N ILE A 126 19.94 -21.49 -2.00
CA ILE A 126 19.89 -20.55 -0.85
C ILE A 126 20.02 -21.31 0.45
N ALA A 127 19.23 -22.37 0.66
CA ALA A 127 19.21 -23.12 1.92
C ALA A 127 20.59 -23.71 2.27
N GLN A 128 21.26 -24.30 1.27
CA GLN A 128 22.59 -24.90 1.45
C GLN A 128 23.66 -23.87 1.80
N ASN A 129 23.69 -22.73 1.09
CA ASN A 129 24.73 -21.73 1.29
C ASN A 129 24.46 -20.81 2.50
N SER A 130 23.20 -20.59 2.86
CA SER A 130 22.86 -19.78 4.05
C SER A 130 23.05 -20.54 5.35
N ALA A 131 22.99 -21.86 5.37
CA ALA A 131 23.10 -22.67 6.57
C ALA A 131 24.43 -22.46 7.31
N GLU A 132 25.56 -22.45 6.58
CA GLU A 132 26.87 -22.19 7.14
C GLU A 132 26.99 -20.79 7.74
N ILE A 133 26.46 -19.78 7.04
CA ILE A 133 26.45 -18.39 7.52
C ILE A 133 25.67 -18.29 8.83
N GLN A 134 24.44 -18.87 8.86
CA GLN A 134 23.59 -18.85 10.03
C GLN A 134 24.24 -19.56 11.23
N GLN A 135 24.87 -20.73 11.00
CA GLN A 135 25.60 -21.46 12.03
C GLN A 135 26.74 -20.62 12.63
N LYS A 136 27.54 -19.96 11.77
CA LYS A 136 28.65 -19.11 12.23
C LYS A 136 28.13 -17.87 12.98
N LEU A 137 27.05 -17.23 12.50
CA LEU A 137 26.44 -16.10 13.19
C LEU A 137 25.82 -16.44 14.52
N ALA A 138 25.24 -17.65 14.66
CA ALA A 138 24.63 -18.12 15.90
C ALA A 138 25.64 -18.25 17.06
N VAL A 139 26.92 -18.51 16.77
CA VAL A 139 28.01 -18.64 17.75
C VAL A 139 28.84 -17.36 17.90
N ALA A 140 28.70 -16.38 17.04
CA ALA A 140 29.40 -15.11 17.13
C ALA A 140 28.96 -14.32 18.37
N ARG A 141 29.91 -14.00 19.26
CA ARG A 141 29.66 -13.25 20.49
C ARG A 141 30.19 -11.84 20.48
N THR A 142 31.10 -11.53 19.57
CA THR A 142 31.77 -10.23 19.45
C THR A 142 31.58 -9.63 18.07
N ALA A 143 31.86 -8.33 17.96
CA ALA A 143 31.91 -7.65 16.66
C ALA A 143 33.02 -8.24 15.76
N GLU A 144 34.14 -8.71 16.35
CA GLU A 144 35.21 -9.37 15.64
C GLU A 144 34.78 -10.72 15.05
N ASP A 145 34.03 -11.53 15.81
CA ASP A 145 33.48 -12.79 15.31
C ASP A 145 32.53 -12.55 14.14
N SER A 146 31.66 -11.55 14.27
CA SER A 146 30.73 -11.15 13.22
C SER A 146 31.48 -10.66 11.97
N ALA A 147 32.58 -9.93 12.13
CA ALA A 147 33.44 -9.49 11.02
C ALA A 147 34.09 -10.64 10.25
N LYS A 148 34.41 -11.77 10.92
CA LYS A 148 34.95 -12.99 10.29
C LYS A 148 33.94 -13.68 9.36
N VAL A 149 32.63 -13.48 9.59
CA VAL A 149 31.56 -14.03 8.73
C VAL A 149 31.29 -13.18 7.51
N ARG A 150 31.66 -11.90 7.53
CA ARG A 150 31.41 -10.94 6.44
C ARG A 150 31.92 -11.38 5.06
N PRO A 151 33.17 -11.88 4.89
CA PRO A 151 33.65 -12.36 3.59
C PRO A 151 32.80 -13.51 3.02
N LEU A 152 32.27 -14.39 3.90
CA LEU A 152 31.40 -15.47 3.49
C LEU A 152 30.03 -14.93 3.02
N MET A 153 29.49 -13.93 3.72
CA MET A 153 28.24 -13.25 3.30
C MET A 153 28.43 -12.54 1.95
N ASP A 154 29.56 -11.84 1.76
CA ASP A 154 29.88 -11.14 0.50
C ASP A 154 30.04 -12.14 -0.66
N SER A 155 30.73 -13.26 -0.42
CA SER A 155 30.86 -14.35 -1.40
C SER A 155 29.52 -14.96 -1.77
N PHE A 156 28.69 -15.25 -0.79
CA PHE A 156 27.34 -15.78 -1.03
C PHE A 156 26.47 -14.76 -1.78
N GLY A 157 26.53 -13.48 -1.40
CA GLY A 157 25.84 -12.40 -2.12
C GLY A 157 26.21 -12.35 -3.59
N LYS A 158 27.50 -12.47 -3.93
CA LYS A 158 27.99 -12.55 -5.32
C LYS A 158 27.47 -13.79 -6.04
N GLN A 159 27.60 -14.98 -5.42
CA GLN A 159 27.11 -16.23 -6.02
C GLN A 159 25.59 -16.18 -6.28
N LEU A 160 24.83 -15.55 -5.39
CA LEU A 160 23.38 -15.37 -5.54
C LEU A 160 23.05 -14.42 -6.71
N GLN A 161 23.81 -13.33 -6.87
CA GLN A 161 23.67 -12.43 -8.02
C GLN A 161 24.02 -13.13 -9.33
N ASP A 162 25.10 -13.92 -9.37
CA ASP A 162 25.53 -14.70 -10.54
C ASP A 162 24.47 -15.75 -10.91
N TYR A 163 23.91 -16.46 -9.91
CA TYR A 163 22.82 -17.42 -10.14
C TYR A 163 21.61 -16.75 -10.78
N ARG A 164 21.13 -15.66 -10.18
CA ARG A 164 20.00 -14.87 -10.70
C ARG A 164 20.29 -14.33 -12.10
N GLY A 165 21.52 -13.86 -12.33
CA GLY A 165 21.97 -13.39 -13.63
C GLY A 165 21.89 -14.45 -14.71
N ARG A 166 22.34 -15.68 -14.44
CA ARG A 166 22.21 -16.81 -15.38
C ARG A 166 20.77 -17.11 -15.71
N VAL A 167 19.88 -17.22 -14.72
CA VAL A 167 18.44 -17.47 -14.97
C VAL A 167 17.84 -16.38 -15.86
N VAL A 168 18.18 -15.10 -15.62
CA VAL A 168 17.68 -13.99 -16.44
C VAL A 168 18.18 -14.07 -17.89
N THR A 169 19.40 -14.56 -18.11
CA THR A 169 20.01 -14.69 -19.45
C THR A 169 19.51 -15.93 -20.19
N GLU A 170 19.44 -17.06 -19.49
CA GLU A 170 19.10 -18.34 -20.09
C GLU A 170 17.59 -18.54 -20.27
N HIS A 171 16.78 -17.95 -19.35
CA HIS A 171 15.33 -18.09 -19.33
C HIS A 171 14.62 -16.73 -19.26
N PRO A 172 14.86 -15.77 -20.17
CA PRO A 172 14.45 -14.36 -20.06
C PRO A 172 12.95 -14.14 -19.99
N GLN A 173 12.13 -15.11 -20.45
CA GLN A 173 10.67 -15.05 -20.48
C GLN A 173 10.02 -15.77 -19.30
N SER A 174 10.78 -16.45 -18.44
CA SER A 174 10.25 -17.13 -17.26
C SER A 174 9.75 -16.15 -16.21
N LEU A 175 8.78 -16.56 -15.40
CA LEU A 175 8.32 -15.78 -14.26
C LEU A 175 9.48 -15.54 -13.27
N LEU A 176 10.34 -16.54 -13.06
CA LEU A 176 11.49 -16.40 -12.16
C LEU A 176 12.49 -15.34 -12.65
N ALA A 177 12.71 -15.23 -13.95
CA ALA A 177 13.52 -14.16 -14.51
C ALA A 177 12.91 -12.77 -14.28
N SER A 178 11.58 -12.64 -14.44
CA SER A 178 10.85 -11.39 -14.14
C SER A 178 10.98 -11.01 -12.67
N ILE A 179 10.84 -11.97 -11.76
CA ILE A 179 11.04 -11.78 -10.32
C ILE A 179 12.47 -11.33 -10.04
N PHE A 180 13.49 -11.99 -10.60
CA PHE A 180 14.89 -11.62 -10.37
C PHE A 180 15.26 -10.26 -10.94
N LYS A 181 14.73 -9.88 -12.11
CA LYS A 181 14.88 -8.51 -12.64
C LYS A 181 14.25 -7.49 -11.69
N ALA A 182 13.05 -7.77 -11.20
CA ALA A 182 12.35 -6.89 -10.26
C ALA A 182 13.04 -6.80 -8.89
N MET A 183 13.89 -7.76 -8.51
CA MET A 183 14.68 -7.73 -7.28
C MET A 183 16.03 -7.00 -7.42
N ARG A 184 16.48 -6.68 -8.65
CA ARG A 184 17.75 -6.01 -8.85
C ARG A 184 17.72 -4.59 -8.30
N GLU A 185 18.79 -4.23 -7.60
CA GLU A 185 19.00 -2.86 -7.15
C GLU A 185 19.75 -2.05 -8.23
N PRO A 186 19.41 -0.77 -8.43
CA PRO A 186 20.13 0.09 -9.34
C PRO A 186 21.61 0.22 -8.94
N ALA A 187 22.52 0.07 -9.91
CA ALA A 187 23.91 0.37 -9.69
C ALA A 187 24.12 1.89 -9.54
N ILE A 188 24.93 2.29 -8.57
CA ILE A 188 25.30 3.68 -8.32
C ILE A 188 26.75 3.86 -8.73
N PRO A 189 27.03 4.65 -9.81
CA PRO A 189 28.38 4.98 -10.18
C PRO A 189 29.09 5.83 -9.10
N PRO A 190 30.40 5.93 -9.12
CA PRO A 190 31.15 6.82 -8.25
C PRO A 190 30.63 8.26 -8.32
N MET A 191 30.58 8.95 -7.17
CA MET A 191 30.12 10.35 -7.11
C MET A 191 31.01 11.29 -7.94
N PRO A 192 30.42 12.10 -8.83
CA PRO A 192 31.16 13.12 -9.54
C PRO A 192 31.54 14.28 -8.61
N LYS A 193 32.60 14.99 -8.96
CA LYS A 193 32.95 16.27 -8.33
C LYS A 193 32.13 17.40 -8.93
N LYS A 194 31.70 18.32 -8.09
CA LYS A 194 31.12 19.60 -8.51
C LYS A 194 32.19 20.57 -9.01
N ALA A 195 31.75 21.72 -9.54
CA ALA A 195 32.65 22.77 -10.02
C ALA A 195 33.57 23.32 -8.92
N ASP A 196 33.15 23.29 -7.66
CA ASP A 196 33.92 23.70 -6.48
C ASP A 196 34.90 22.62 -5.95
N GLY A 197 34.96 21.46 -6.62
CA GLY A 197 35.81 20.32 -6.25
C GLY A 197 35.19 19.39 -5.18
N SER A 198 34.08 19.76 -4.54
CA SER A 198 33.36 18.91 -3.60
C SER A 198 32.63 17.75 -4.28
N LEU A 199 32.39 16.65 -3.55
CA LEU A 199 31.58 15.55 -4.07
C LEU A 199 30.09 15.93 -4.09
N ASP A 200 29.37 15.50 -5.14
CA ASP A 200 27.91 15.67 -5.21
C ASP A 200 27.20 14.63 -4.35
N SER A 201 26.95 14.93 -3.09
CA SER A 201 26.28 14.05 -2.12
C SER A 201 24.85 13.67 -2.51
N THR A 202 24.21 14.42 -3.41
CA THR A 202 22.83 14.12 -3.87
C THR A 202 22.82 13.16 -5.07
N TYR A 203 23.96 12.96 -5.73
CA TYR A 203 24.09 12.13 -6.92
C TYR A 203 23.65 10.66 -6.71
N PRO A 204 24.07 9.97 -5.62
CA PRO A 204 23.64 8.59 -5.37
C PRO A 204 22.12 8.45 -5.33
N TYR A 205 21.45 9.35 -4.61
CA TYR A 205 20.00 9.35 -4.51
C TYR A 205 19.32 9.59 -5.87
N ARG A 206 19.77 10.60 -6.62
CA ARG A 206 19.20 10.92 -7.94
C ARG A 206 19.33 9.76 -8.92
N VAL A 207 20.51 9.16 -9.00
CA VAL A 207 20.77 8.01 -9.89
C VAL A 207 19.98 6.78 -9.45
N TYR A 208 19.94 6.49 -8.15
CA TYR A 208 19.18 5.38 -7.62
C TYR A 208 17.69 5.52 -7.94
N LYS A 209 17.09 6.68 -7.65
CA LYS A 209 15.68 6.96 -7.91
C LYS A 209 15.36 6.90 -9.41
N SER A 210 16.15 7.52 -10.27
CA SER A 210 15.90 7.56 -11.72
C SER A 210 15.98 6.18 -12.39
N ASN A 211 16.81 5.27 -11.86
CA ASN A 211 16.96 3.92 -12.38
C ASN A 211 16.12 2.87 -11.65
N TYR A 212 15.33 3.26 -10.63
CA TYR A 212 14.64 2.34 -9.74
C TYR A 212 13.74 1.33 -10.45
N TRP A 213 13.03 1.77 -11.50
CA TRP A 213 12.11 0.97 -12.29
C TRP A 213 12.68 0.43 -13.60
N LYS A 214 13.99 0.66 -13.88
CA LYS A 214 14.60 0.36 -15.18
C LYS A 214 14.54 -1.13 -15.52
N GLU A 215 14.80 -2.00 -14.53
CA GLU A 215 14.81 -3.47 -14.71
C GLU A 215 13.43 -4.11 -14.45
N VAL A 216 12.47 -3.33 -13.96
CA VAL A 216 11.14 -3.84 -13.60
C VAL A 216 10.17 -3.64 -14.75
N ASN A 217 9.67 -4.73 -15.32
CA ASN A 217 8.57 -4.67 -16.27
C ASN A 217 7.25 -4.47 -15.52
N LEU A 218 6.86 -3.22 -15.32
CA LEU A 218 5.60 -2.87 -14.65
C LEU A 218 4.34 -3.31 -15.43
N ALA A 219 4.46 -3.76 -16.68
CA ALA A 219 3.38 -4.35 -17.45
C ALA A 219 3.41 -5.90 -17.42
N ASP A 220 4.14 -6.50 -16.51
CA ASP A 220 4.09 -7.95 -16.26
C ASP A 220 3.15 -8.24 -15.07
N GLY A 221 1.87 -8.54 -15.37
CA GLY A 221 0.83 -8.78 -14.36
C GLY A 221 1.14 -9.93 -13.40
N ARG A 222 2.05 -10.87 -13.78
CA ARG A 222 2.48 -11.95 -12.92
C ARG A 222 3.15 -11.43 -11.64
N LEU A 223 3.83 -10.28 -11.71
CA LEU A 223 4.48 -9.64 -10.56
C LEU A 223 3.48 -9.17 -9.49
N ALA A 224 2.22 -8.87 -9.87
CA ALA A 224 1.17 -8.52 -8.91
C ALA A 224 0.84 -9.68 -7.95
N ARG A 225 1.05 -10.92 -8.43
CA ARG A 225 0.89 -12.14 -7.62
C ARG A 225 2.23 -12.61 -7.02
N THR A 226 3.06 -11.64 -6.61
CA THR A 226 4.31 -11.87 -5.88
C THR A 226 4.50 -10.78 -4.82
N PRO A 227 5.21 -11.05 -3.71
CA PRO A 227 5.54 -10.01 -2.74
C PRO A 227 6.48 -8.93 -3.28
N VAL A 228 7.16 -9.20 -4.41
CA VAL A 228 8.25 -8.35 -4.92
C VAL A 228 7.73 -7.00 -5.40
N LEU A 229 6.63 -6.98 -6.17
CA LEU A 229 6.10 -5.72 -6.72
C LEU A 229 5.62 -4.79 -5.60
N GLU A 230 4.91 -5.31 -4.60
CA GLU A 230 4.47 -4.50 -3.47
C GLU A 230 5.65 -3.96 -2.65
N THR A 231 6.68 -4.78 -2.42
CA THR A 231 7.91 -4.34 -1.73
C THR A 231 8.59 -3.21 -2.49
N ARG A 232 8.62 -3.28 -3.83
CA ARG A 232 9.16 -2.22 -4.68
C ARG A 232 8.33 -0.93 -4.61
N LEU A 233 6.99 -1.04 -4.67
CA LEU A 233 6.09 0.10 -4.53
C LEU A 233 6.24 0.77 -3.17
N ASP A 234 6.22 -0.02 -2.10
CA ASP A 234 6.37 0.48 -0.73
C ASP A 234 7.68 1.27 -0.57
N ARG A 235 8.82 0.69 -0.98
CA ARG A 235 10.11 1.39 -0.91
C ARG A 235 10.15 2.65 -1.77
N TYR A 236 9.57 2.61 -2.97
CA TYR A 236 9.56 3.78 -3.86
C TYR A 236 8.77 4.93 -3.28
N PHE A 237 7.51 4.69 -2.94
CA PHE A 237 6.59 5.74 -2.50
C PHE A 237 6.80 6.20 -1.06
N ASN A 238 7.26 5.31 -0.18
CA ASN A 238 7.40 5.64 1.24
C ASN A 238 8.85 5.99 1.67
N GLN A 239 9.85 5.75 0.80
CA GLN A 239 11.26 6.02 1.14
C GLN A 239 12.02 6.86 0.11
N LEU A 240 11.65 6.79 -1.19
CA LEU A 240 12.39 7.46 -2.27
C LEU A 240 11.68 8.70 -2.83
N VAL A 241 10.36 8.71 -2.86
CA VAL A 241 9.62 9.89 -3.30
C VAL A 241 9.52 10.87 -2.14
N PRO A 242 9.89 12.16 -2.33
CA PRO A 242 9.67 13.16 -1.29
C PRO A 242 8.19 13.16 -0.84
N PRO A 243 7.91 13.24 0.47
CA PRO A 243 6.55 13.20 0.99
C PRO A 243 5.83 14.56 0.80
N VAL A 244 5.75 15.01 -0.44
CA VAL A 244 5.07 16.21 -0.90
C VAL A 244 3.98 15.77 -1.91
N PRO A 245 2.71 16.17 -1.75
CA PRO A 245 1.60 15.69 -2.58
C PRO A 245 1.87 15.77 -4.10
N ASP A 246 2.34 16.91 -4.60
CA ASP A 246 2.59 17.10 -6.04
C ASP A 246 3.68 16.15 -6.55
N SER A 247 4.74 15.93 -5.77
CA SER A 247 5.79 14.97 -6.13
C SER A 247 5.27 13.54 -6.19
N VAL A 248 4.43 13.17 -5.22
CA VAL A 248 3.83 11.85 -5.17
C VAL A 248 2.82 11.64 -6.30
N ILE A 249 2.00 12.63 -6.60
CA ILE A 249 1.03 12.61 -7.71
C ILE A 249 1.75 12.38 -9.04
N LEU A 250 2.81 13.14 -9.30
CA LEU A 250 3.61 13.01 -10.53
C LEU A 250 4.17 11.59 -10.69
N GLU A 251 4.76 11.05 -9.62
CA GLU A 251 5.36 9.71 -9.65
C GLU A 251 4.30 8.60 -9.70
N ALA A 252 3.16 8.78 -9.01
CA ALA A 252 2.04 7.84 -9.08
C ALA A 252 1.50 7.71 -10.50
N ASP A 253 1.25 8.84 -11.15
CA ASP A 253 0.80 8.86 -12.54
C ASP A 253 1.81 8.23 -13.49
N ALA A 254 3.10 8.50 -13.31
CA ALA A 254 4.17 7.93 -14.13
C ALA A 254 4.28 6.39 -13.96
N VAL A 255 4.14 5.89 -12.73
CA VAL A 255 4.18 4.44 -12.44
C VAL A 255 2.93 3.76 -12.98
N ILE A 256 1.73 4.30 -12.73
CA ILE A 256 0.45 3.76 -13.22
C ILE A 256 0.44 3.72 -14.76
N ALA A 257 0.95 4.75 -15.43
CA ALA A 257 1.01 4.78 -16.88
C ALA A 257 1.81 3.61 -17.49
N LYS A 258 2.87 3.16 -16.81
CA LYS A 258 3.68 2.02 -17.24
C LYS A 258 2.98 0.67 -17.12
N THR A 259 1.91 0.58 -16.31
CA THR A 259 1.15 -0.66 -16.11
C THR A 259 0.01 -0.86 -17.11
N LYS A 260 -0.41 0.16 -17.83
CA LYS A 260 -1.64 0.20 -18.68
C LYS A 260 -1.74 -0.92 -19.73
N LYS A 261 -0.62 -1.54 -20.11
CA LYS A 261 -0.60 -2.65 -21.09
C LYS A 261 -1.05 -3.99 -20.50
N ASP A 262 -1.13 -4.11 -19.17
CA ASP A 262 -1.56 -5.33 -18.48
C ASP A 262 -2.61 -4.99 -17.41
N LYS A 263 -3.74 -5.67 -17.49
CA LYS A 263 -4.90 -5.40 -16.62
C LYS A 263 -4.65 -5.74 -15.14
N GLU A 264 -3.97 -6.85 -14.85
CA GLU A 264 -3.71 -7.27 -13.47
C GLU A 264 -2.70 -6.34 -12.81
N SER A 265 -1.64 -5.96 -13.53
CA SER A 265 -0.66 -5.00 -13.03
C SER A 265 -1.28 -3.62 -12.81
N PHE A 266 -2.07 -3.12 -13.76
CA PHE A 266 -2.77 -1.83 -13.63
C PHE A 266 -3.70 -1.82 -12.42
N LYS A 267 -4.55 -2.85 -12.29
CA LYS A 267 -5.45 -3.02 -11.15
C LYS A 267 -4.69 -3.00 -9.83
N PHE A 268 -3.63 -3.83 -9.73
CA PHE A 268 -2.87 -3.97 -8.49
C PHE A 268 -2.17 -2.66 -8.10
N VAL A 269 -1.47 -2.03 -9.03
CA VAL A 269 -0.69 -0.81 -8.75
C VAL A 269 -1.60 0.37 -8.41
N LEU A 270 -2.70 0.57 -9.19
CA LEU A 270 -3.65 1.63 -8.88
C LEU A 270 -4.30 1.40 -7.51
N TRP A 271 -4.77 0.18 -7.23
CA TRP A 271 -5.36 -0.16 -5.92
C TRP A 271 -4.37 0.08 -4.78
N TRP A 272 -3.11 -0.37 -4.93
CA TRP A 272 -2.10 -0.26 -3.88
C TRP A 272 -1.77 1.20 -3.56
N ILE A 273 -1.51 2.02 -4.59
CA ILE A 273 -1.20 3.44 -4.39
C ILE A 273 -2.40 4.18 -3.77
N THR A 274 -3.62 3.92 -4.28
CA THR A 274 -4.84 4.54 -3.73
C THR A 274 -5.00 4.22 -2.25
N ARG A 275 -4.89 2.95 -1.86
CA ARG A 275 -5.00 2.52 -0.47
C ARG A 275 -3.90 3.10 0.43
N ASN A 276 -2.67 3.15 -0.08
CA ASN A 276 -1.52 3.69 0.67
C ASN A 276 -1.76 5.16 1.06
N TYR A 277 -2.34 5.95 0.17
CA TYR A 277 -2.57 7.37 0.41
C TYR A 277 -3.93 7.69 1.02
N GLU A 278 -4.93 6.85 0.87
CA GLU A 278 -6.19 6.94 1.64
C GLU A 278 -5.94 6.83 3.15
N SER A 279 -5.05 5.92 3.56
CA SER A 279 -4.71 5.65 4.95
C SER A 279 -3.48 6.40 5.47
N SER A 280 -2.91 7.32 4.68
CA SER A 280 -1.69 8.02 5.06
C SER A 280 -1.89 8.92 6.28
N SER A 281 -0.98 8.80 7.24
CA SER A 281 -0.90 9.71 8.39
C SER A 281 -0.11 10.98 8.12
N ILE A 282 0.54 11.11 6.96
CA ILE A 282 1.30 12.29 6.58
C ILE A 282 0.33 13.37 6.11
N MET A 283 0.41 14.54 6.72
CA MET A 283 -0.44 15.68 6.42
C MET A 283 -0.37 16.07 4.94
N GLY A 284 -1.54 16.24 4.32
CA GLY A 284 -1.68 16.66 2.91
C GLY A 284 -1.64 15.51 1.89
N MET A 285 -1.25 14.28 2.29
CA MET A 285 -1.21 13.13 1.36
C MET A 285 -2.58 12.67 0.90
N ASP A 286 -3.64 13.05 1.55
CA ASP A 286 -5.00 12.84 1.08
C ASP A 286 -5.32 13.53 -0.26
N ALA A 287 -4.55 14.56 -0.65
CA ALA A 287 -4.60 15.12 -2.01
C ALA A 287 -4.23 14.09 -3.09
N VAL A 288 -3.30 13.17 -2.79
CA VAL A 288 -2.94 12.08 -3.70
C VAL A 288 -4.10 11.12 -3.89
N PHE A 289 -4.78 10.74 -2.80
CA PHE A 289 -5.97 9.90 -2.87
C PHE A 289 -7.07 10.54 -3.72
N VAL A 290 -7.39 11.81 -3.45
CA VAL A 290 -8.41 12.57 -4.21
C VAL A 290 -8.05 12.61 -5.70
N HIS A 291 -6.80 12.96 -6.04
CA HIS A 291 -6.32 12.99 -7.43
C HIS A 291 -6.49 11.64 -8.14
N LEU A 292 -6.12 10.53 -7.49
CA LEU A 292 -6.25 9.20 -8.09
C LEU A 292 -7.70 8.82 -8.32
N VAL A 293 -8.59 9.15 -7.38
CA VAL A 293 -10.03 8.88 -7.53
C VAL A 293 -10.62 9.69 -8.67
N GLU A 294 -10.33 10.99 -8.75
CA GLU A 294 -10.81 11.86 -9.84
C GLU A 294 -10.28 11.43 -11.20
N LYS A 295 -9.01 11.04 -11.27
CA LYS A 295 -8.35 10.73 -12.54
C LYS A 295 -8.68 9.36 -13.10
N TYR A 296 -8.86 8.36 -12.22
CA TYR A 296 -9.01 6.96 -12.63
C TYR A 296 -10.37 6.35 -12.26
N TYR A 297 -10.82 6.48 -11.02
CA TYR A 297 -12.07 5.83 -10.56
C TYR A 297 -13.31 6.49 -11.13
N MET A 298 -13.37 7.83 -11.13
CA MET A 298 -14.50 8.56 -11.71
C MET A 298 -14.54 8.45 -13.25
N LYS A 299 -13.42 8.12 -13.89
CA LYS A 299 -13.35 7.92 -15.35
C LYS A 299 -13.62 6.47 -15.78
N GLY A 300 -13.90 5.59 -14.83
CA GLY A 300 -14.27 4.20 -15.11
C GLY A 300 -13.09 3.24 -15.29
N ASP A 301 -11.85 3.69 -15.05
CA ASP A 301 -10.67 2.83 -15.20
C ASP A 301 -10.61 1.70 -14.14
N ALA A 302 -11.36 1.82 -13.03
CA ALA A 302 -11.45 0.79 -11.98
C ALA A 302 -12.49 -0.30 -12.29
N TYR A 303 -12.36 -0.95 -13.45
CA TYR A 303 -13.31 -1.91 -14.04
C TYR A 303 -13.54 -3.18 -13.19
N TRP A 304 -12.67 -3.46 -12.23
CA TRP A 304 -12.77 -4.64 -11.34
C TRP A 304 -13.67 -4.44 -10.13
N LEU A 305 -14.12 -3.20 -9.89
CA LEU A 305 -14.98 -2.86 -8.77
C LEU A 305 -16.45 -2.91 -9.19
N SER A 306 -17.31 -3.37 -8.27
CA SER A 306 -18.74 -3.15 -8.40
C SER A 306 -19.08 -1.65 -8.33
N GLU A 307 -20.23 -1.25 -8.86
CA GLU A 307 -20.69 0.16 -8.77
C GLU A 307 -20.78 0.60 -7.29
N GLU A 308 -21.24 -0.27 -6.38
CA GLU A 308 -21.32 0.03 -4.96
C GLU A 308 -19.92 0.30 -4.36
N GLN A 309 -18.95 -0.54 -4.67
CA GLN A 309 -17.57 -0.37 -4.18
C GLN A 309 -16.94 0.92 -4.73
N LYS A 310 -17.13 1.18 -6.02
CA LYS A 310 -16.63 2.38 -6.69
C LYS A 310 -17.25 3.64 -6.10
N ASN A 311 -18.57 3.66 -5.88
CA ASN A 311 -19.28 4.80 -5.31
C ASN A 311 -18.80 5.11 -3.88
N LYS A 312 -18.54 4.12 -3.03
CA LYS A 312 -17.97 4.34 -1.69
C LYS A 312 -16.61 5.06 -1.75
N ILE A 313 -15.74 4.66 -2.67
CA ILE A 313 -14.43 5.31 -2.85
C ILE A 313 -14.59 6.74 -3.38
N ILE A 314 -15.49 6.96 -4.32
CA ILE A 314 -15.79 8.30 -4.89
C ILE A 314 -16.39 9.20 -3.81
N GLU A 315 -17.38 8.74 -3.05
CA GLU A 315 -17.98 9.49 -1.94
C GLU A 315 -16.93 9.90 -0.90
N ARG A 316 -16.00 9.00 -0.59
CA ARG A 316 -14.89 9.30 0.31
C ARG A 316 -14.01 10.42 -0.23
N ALA A 317 -13.63 10.40 -1.50
CA ALA A 317 -12.84 11.45 -2.13
C ALA A 317 -13.61 12.78 -2.20
N VAL A 318 -14.89 12.77 -2.56
CA VAL A 318 -15.76 13.95 -2.57
C VAL A 318 -15.88 14.60 -1.19
N THR A 319 -15.90 13.80 -0.13
CA THR A 319 -15.91 14.31 1.26
C THR A 319 -14.56 14.95 1.65
N ILE A 320 -13.45 14.40 1.16
CA ILE A 320 -12.10 14.89 1.49
C ILE A 320 -11.72 16.13 0.66
N ALA A 321 -12.10 16.19 -0.62
CA ALA A 321 -11.67 17.21 -1.56
C ALA A 321 -11.84 18.67 -1.06
N PRO A 322 -12.97 19.06 -0.44
CA PRO A 322 -13.13 20.41 0.11
C PRO A 322 -12.20 20.74 1.28
N ASN A 323 -11.57 19.72 1.88
CA ASN A 323 -10.74 19.85 3.07
C ASN A 323 -9.25 19.72 2.78
N LEU A 324 -8.83 19.71 1.54
CA LEU A 324 -7.41 19.65 1.19
C LEU A 324 -6.70 20.91 1.68
N ILE A 325 -5.43 20.76 2.03
CA ILE A 325 -4.58 21.91 2.37
C ILE A 325 -4.61 22.90 1.22
N GLY A 326 -4.75 24.17 1.54
CA GLY A 326 -4.88 25.23 0.56
C GLY A 326 -6.33 25.54 0.13
N GLN A 327 -7.30 24.68 0.46
CA GLN A 327 -8.71 24.95 0.18
C GLN A 327 -9.33 25.91 1.20
N GLN A 328 -10.42 26.55 0.78
CA GLN A 328 -11.20 27.42 1.65
C GLN A 328 -12.04 26.58 2.61
N ALA A 329 -11.90 26.79 3.90
CA ALA A 329 -12.70 26.07 4.90
C ALA A 329 -14.20 26.34 4.70
N ALA A 330 -15.02 25.30 4.76
CA ALA A 330 -16.47 25.46 4.61
C ALA A 330 -17.04 26.39 5.71
N PRO A 331 -18.07 27.17 5.40
CA PRO A 331 -18.73 28.02 6.40
C PRO A 331 -19.32 27.20 7.55
N LEU A 332 -19.03 27.59 8.79
CA LEU A 332 -19.66 27.06 10.00
C LEU A 332 -20.47 28.17 10.63
N VAL A 333 -21.79 28.03 10.68
CA VAL A 333 -22.69 28.92 11.40
C VAL A 333 -23.45 28.08 12.42
N LEU A 334 -23.01 28.17 13.66
CA LEU A 334 -23.45 27.33 14.77
C LEU A 334 -24.01 28.22 15.90
N GLN A 335 -24.34 27.60 17.04
CA GLN A 335 -24.74 28.29 18.26
C GLN A 335 -23.67 28.15 19.34
N ASP A 336 -23.41 29.21 20.10
CA ASP A 336 -22.55 29.16 21.27
C ASP A 336 -23.25 28.57 22.51
N THR A 337 -22.55 28.57 23.65
CA THR A 337 -23.12 28.06 24.93
C THR A 337 -24.32 28.87 25.40
N ALA A 338 -24.45 30.14 24.99
CA ALA A 338 -25.55 31.05 25.29
C ALA A 338 -26.64 31.06 24.19
N ALA A 339 -26.63 30.13 23.27
CA ALA A 339 -27.51 30.03 22.10
C ALA A 339 -27.44 31.23 21.13
N LYS A 340 -26.35 31.99 21.18
CA LYS A 340 -26.07 33.04 20.19
C LYS A 340 -25.40 32.47 18.95
N ARG A 341 -25.62 33.12 17.80
CA ARG A 341 -24.95 32.79 16.55
C ARG A 341 -23.43 32.88 16.71
N ALA A 342 -22.76 31.81 16.37
CA ALA A 342 -21.30 31.70 16.33
C ALA A 342 -20.88 31.27 14.90
N SER A 343 -20.32 32.23 14.15
CA SER A 343 -19.87 31.94 12.77
C SER A 343 -18.34 31.94 12.68
N LEU A 344 -17.78 30.92 12.06
CA LEU A 344 -16.34 30.80 11.81
C LEU A 344 -15.79 32.04 11.06
N TYR A 345 -16.55 32.55 10.08
CA TYR A 345 -16.14 33.68 9.24
C TYR A 345 -16.24 35.04 9.91
N ASP A 346 -16.94 35.13 11.05
CA ASP A 346 -17.00 36.37 11.86
C ASP A 346 -15.74 36.54 12.72
N ILE A 347 -14.92 35.51 12.89
CA ILE A 347 -13.71 35.53 13.71
C ILE A 347 -12.60 36.30 13.00
N LYS A 348 -12.21 37.43 13.56
CA LYS A 348 -11.10 38.25 13.08
C LYS A 348 -9.82 37.88 13.84
N SER A 349 -8.98 37.06 13.24
CA SER A 349 -7.71 36.60 13.81
C SER A 349 -6.71 36.29 12.71
N LYS A 350 -5.42 36.40 13.02
CA LYS A 350 -4.34 36.02 12.07
C LYS A 350 -4.40 34.53 11.73
N TYR A 351 -4.69 33.70 12.73
CA TYR A 351 -4.91 32.28 12.58
C TYR A 351 -6.12 31.83 13.39
N THR A 352 -6.85 30.84 12.90
CA THR A 352 -7.96 30.21 13.62
C THR A 352 -7.71 28.73 13.75
N VAL A 353 -7.69 28.19 14.96
CA VAL A 353 -7.67 26.75 15.23
C VAL A 353 -9.11 26.29 15.42
N VAL A 354 -9.59 25.44 14.51
CA VAL A 354 -10.91 24.80 14.62
C VAL A 354 -10.73 23.41 15.20
N VAL A 355 -11.45 23.09 16.26
CA VAL A 355 -11.35 21.79 16.96
C VAL A 355 -12.73 21.15 17.00
N PHE A 356 -12.90 20.06 16.31
CA PHE A 356 -14.09 19.19 16.43
C PHE A 356 -13.83 18.17 17.53
N TRP A 357 -14.66 18.17 18.56
CA TRP A 357 -14.41 17.34 19.75
C TRP A 357 -15.70 16.92 20.46
N ASP A 358 -15.58 15.86 21.24
CA ASP A 358 -16.66 15.25 22.02
C ASP A 358 -16.24 15.18 23.49
N PRO A 359 -17.04 15.70 24.43
CA PRO A 359 -16.73 15.69 25.86
C PRO A 359 -16.65 14.28 26.46
N THR A 360 -17.20 13.26 25.79
CA THR A 360 -17.22 11.85 26.24
C THR A 360 -16.14 10.99 25.61
N CYS A 361 -15.46 11.51 24.56
CA CYS A 361 -14.38 10.79 23.86
C CYS A 361 -13.09 10.78 24.69
N GLY A 362 -12.53 9.60 24.97
CA GLY A 362 -11.30 9.45 25.77
C GLY A 362 -10.10 10.25 25.25
N HIS A 363 -9.89 10.30 23.94
CA HIS A 363 -8.82 11.10 23.34
C HIS A 363 -9.08 12.60 23.51
N CYS A 364 -10.32 13.07 23.39
CA CYS A 364 -10.68 14.46 23.59
C CYS A 364 -10.46 14.90 25.03
N ILE A 365 -10.79 14.04 26.00
CA ILE A 365 -10.57 14.31 27.45
C ILE A 365 -9.09 14.62 27.73
N THR A 366 -8.18 14.00 27.00
CA THR A 366 -6.74 14.18 27.14
C THR A 366 -6.18 15.33 26.31
N GLU A 367 -6.61 15.45 25.06
CA GLU A 367 -5.96 16.37 24.09
C GLU A 367 -6.55 17.80 24.14
N VAL A 368 -7.85 17.96 24.37
CA VAL A 368 -8.50 19.28 24.40
C VAL A 368 -7.92 20.20 25.51
N PRO A 369 -7.68 19.71 26.75
CA PRO A 369 -7.00 20.52 27.77
C PRO A 369 -5.57 20.90 27.41
N LYS A 370 -4.82 20.07 26.66
CA LYS A 370 -3.47 20.41 26.19
C LYS A 370 -3.52 21.53 25.14
N LEU A 371 -4.50 21.49 24.23
CA LEU A 371 -4.76 22.58 23.26
C LEU A 371 -5.06 23.91 24.01
N ASP A 372 -5.91 23.85 25.04
CA ASP A 372 -6.23 25.04 25.86
C ASP A 372 -5.00 25.58 26.58
N SER A 373 -4.18 24.71 27.14
CA SER A 373 -2.93 25.09 27.80
C SER A 373 -1.98 25.81 26.84
N ALA A 374 -1.74 25.26 25.66
CA ALA A 374 -0.88 25.88 24.64
C ALA A 374 -1.47 27.22 24.14
N PHE A 375 -2.78 27.26 23.92
CA PHE A 375 -3.47 28.51 23.53
C PHE A 375 -3.30 29.63 24.55
N ASN A 376 -3.60 29.36 25.82
CA ASN A 376 -3.52 30.39 26.87
C ASN A 376 -2.07 30.75 27.19
N ALA A 377 -1.11 29.84 27.12
CA ALA A 377 0.29 30.12 27.35
C ALA A 377 0.91 31.02 26.27
N SER A 378 0.60 30.79 24.99
CA SER A 378 1.31 31.44 23.89
C SER A 378 0.41 31.95 22.76
N TRP A 379 -0.47 31.11 22.18
CA TRP A 379 -1.11 31.40 20.90
C TRP A 379 -2.03 32.61 20.93
N LYS A 380 -2.79 32.76 22.01
CA LYS A 380 -3.73 33.87 22.18
C LYS A 380 -3.05 35.24 22.05
N LYS A 381 -1.86 35.42 22.68
CA LYS A 381 -1.07 36.64 22.61
C LYS A 381 -0.51 36.92 21.23
N LYS A 382 -0.45 35.90 20.39
CA LYS A 382 0.06 35.95 19.00
C LYS A 382 -1.04 36.11 17.96
N GLY A 383 -2.28 36.42 18.37
CA GLY A 383 -3.41 36.65 17.45
C GLY A 383 -4.06 35.40 16.91
N VAL A 384 -3.91 34.26 17.60
CA VAL A 384 -4.64 33.00 17.24
C VAL A 384 -5.97 33.02 17.99
N ALA A 385 -7.04 32.60 17.31
CA ALA A 385 -8.35 32.30 17.89
C ALA A 385 -8.61 30.79 17.93
N MET A 386 -9.40 30.34 18.91
CA MET A 386 -9.86 28.95 19.02
C MET A 386 -11.36 28.87 18.77
N TYR A 387 -11.80 27.98 17.91
CA TYR A 387 -13.19 27.68 17.60
C TYR A 387 -13.45 26.20 17.84
N GLY A 388 -14.06 25.88 18.97
CA GLY A 388 -14.35 24.51 19.38
C GLY A 388 -15.76 24.09 18.99
N VAL A 389 -15.91 23.04 18.19
CA VAL A 389 -17.18 22.49 17.74
C VAL A 389 -17.47 21.19 18.46
N ARG A 390 -18.55 21.15 19.25
CA ARG A 390 -19.03 19.92 19.86
C ARG A 390 -19.62 19.00 18.78
N THR A 391 -19.18 17.75 18.75
CA THR A 391 -19.66 16.78 17.75
C THR A 391 -20.71 15.82 18.29
N ASP A 392 -20.58 15.40 19.53
CA ASP A 392 -21.43 14.43 20.21
C ASP A 392 -21.56 14.77 21.72
N GLY A 393 -22.25 13.93 22.47
CA GLY A 393 -22.55 14.17 23.89
C GLY A 393 -23.74 15.12 24.10
N THR A 394 -24.14 15.32 25.34
CA THR A 394 -25.21 16.24 25.72
C THR A 394 -24.72 17.66 25.91
N LYS A 395 -25.63 18.64 25.91
CA LYS A 395 -25.28 20.03 26.21
C LYS A 395 -24.71 20.17 27.63
N ASP A 396 -25.24 19.42 28.58
CA ASP A 396 -24.81 19.48 29.98
C ASP A 396 -23.40 18.89 30.16
N GLU A 397 -23.08 17.76 29.56
CA GLU A 397 -21.73 17.18 29.56
C GLU A 397 -20.73 18.14 28.94
N TRP A 398 -21.07 18.74 27.80
CA TRP A 398 -20.23 19.70 27.11
C TRP A 398 -19.95 20.96 27.94
N THR A 399 -21.00 21.61 28.52
CA THR A 399 -20.83 22.78 29.33
C THR A 399 -20.15 22.50 30.67
N LYS A 400 -20.40 21.30 31.25
CA LYS A 400 -19.68 20.81 32.43
C LYS A 400 -18.20 20.65 32.12
N PHE A 401 -17.84 20.00 31.02
CA PHE A 401 -16.44 19.80 30.62
C PHE A 401 -15.72 21.12 30.41
N ILE A 402 -16.31 22.10 29.69
CA ILE A 402 -15.75 23.43 29.48
C ILE A 402 -15.43 24.10 30.83
N ARG A 403 -16.37 24.01 31.79
CA ARG A 403 -16.18 24.61 33.13
C ARG A 403 -15.10 23.89 33.94
N GLU A 404 -15.16 22.57 34.02
CA GLU A 404 -14.23 21.75 34.83
C GLU A 404 -12.80 21.78 34.31
N LYS A 405 -12.63 21.81 32.98
CA LYS A 405 -11.31 21.89 32.33
C LYS A 405 -10.84 23.33 32.11
N HIS A 406 -11.64 24.33 32.55
CA HIS A 406 -11.32 25.75 32.45
C HIS A 406 -10.99 26.20 31.01
N LEU A 407 -11.68 25.68 29.98
CA LEU A 407 -11.45 26.03 28.59
C LEU A 407 -11.86 27.51 28.33
N ARG A 408 -10.92 28.45 28.51
CA ARG A 408 -11.20 29.86 28.50
C ARG A 408 -10.73 30.56 27.22
N GLY A 409 -11.52 31.52 26.76
CA GLY A 409 -11.16 32.34 25.59
C GLY A 409 -11.40 31.68 24.23
N TRP A 410 -12.02 30.53 24.23
CA TRP A 410 -12.48 29.86 23.01
C TRP A 410 -13.89 30.34 22.64
N ILE A 411 -14.21 30.28 21.36
CA ILE A 411 -15.60 30.27 20.89
C ILE A 411 -16.05 28.80 20.89
N HIS A 412 -16.88 28.44 21.85
CA HIS A 412 -17.44 27.10 21.95
C HIS A 412 -18.77 27.06 21.23
N ALA A 413 -18.91 26.19 20.23
CA ALA A 413 -20.06 26.13 19.34
C ALA A 413 -20.60 24.70 19.17
N TRP A 414 -21.85 24.58 18.79
CA TRP A 414 -22.51 23.31 18.50
C TRP A 414 -23.66 23.49 17.51
N ASP A 415 -24.12 22.42 16.92
CA ASP A 415 -25.24 22.36 15.97
C ASP A 415 -26.43 21.66 16.64
N PRO A 416 -27.34 22.39 17.30
CA PRO A 416 -28.45 21.80 18.04
C PRO A 416 -29.48 21.12 17.15
N GLU A 417 -29.56 21.52 15.89
CA GLU A 417 -30.56 21.07 14.93
C GLU A 417 -29.97 20.19 13.82
N TYR A 418 -28.66 19.89 13.89
CA TYR A 418 -27.93 19.11 12.89
C TYR A 418 -28.05 19.67 11.44
N LYS A 419 -28.22 20.98 11.29
CA LYS A 419 -28.44 21.65 10.00
C LYS A 419 -27.16 22.02 9.25
N SER A 420 -26.05 22.14 9.94
CA SER A 420 -24.77 22.61 9.33
C SER A 420 -24.12 21.59 8.44
N ASN A 421 -24.43 20.31 8.58
CA ASN A 421 -23.78 19.18 7.86
C ASN A 421 -22.25 19.22 7.94
N TYR A 422 -21.66 19.80 8.98
CA TYR A 422 -20.21 20.00 9.10
C TYR A 422 -19.42 18.70 8.96
N ARG A 423 -19.98 17.54 9.36
CA ARG A 423 -19.32 16.25 9.22
C ARG A 423 -19.01 15.91 7.76
N LYS A 424 -19.90 16.30 6.84
CA LYS A 424 -19.69 16.12 5.39
C LYS A 424 -18.61 17.05 4.84
N PHE A 425 -18.49 18.27 5.39
CA PHE A 425 -17.58 19.28 4.88
C PHE A 425 -16.20 19.28 5.56
N TYR A 426 -16.07 18.71 6.75
CA TYR A 426 -14.82 18.72 7.55
C TYR A 426 -14.25 17.34 7.85
N ASP A 427 -14.72 16.30 7.16
CA ASP A 427 -14.18 14.94 7.31
C ASP A 427 -14.03 14.49 8.79
N VAL A 428 -15.08 14.71 9.58
CA VAL A 428 -15.10 14.40 11.01
C VAL A 428 -15.64 13.00 11.26
N TYR A 429 -14.79 11.98 11.21
CA TYR A 429 -15.12 10.59 11.51
C TYR A 429 -14.65 10.14 12.90
N ALA A 430 -13.59 10.73 13.40
CA ALA A 430 -13.07 10.49 14.74
C ALA A 430 -12.74 11.82 15.38
N THR A 431 -12.72 11.88 16.72
CA THR A 431 -12.43 13.08 17.48
C THR A 431 -11.23 12.88 18.40
N PRO A 432 -10.44 13.92 18.67
CA PRO A 432 -10.56 15.30 18.15
C PRO A 432 -10.01 15.42 16.71
N VAL A 433 -10.61 16.31 15.90
CA VAL A 433 -10.07 16.74 14.61
C VAL A 433 -9.71 18.21 14.68
N VAL A 434 -8.48 18.55 14.32
CA VAL A 434 -7.96 19.91 14.40
C VAL A 434 -7.65 20.43 13.01
N TYR A 435 -8.10 21.65 12.71
CA TYR A 435 -7.73 22.43 11.52
C TYR A 435 -7.05 23.72 11.94
N LEU A 436 -6.02 24.13 11.22
CA LEU A 436 -5.44 25.46 11.30
C LEU A 436 -5.77 26.24 10.05
N LEU A 437 -6.38 27.41 10.22
CA LEU A 437 -6.80 28.29 9.14
C LEU A 437 -6.03 29.61 9.23
N ASP A 438 -5.77 30.26 8.08
CA ASP A 438 -5.26 31.60 8.01
C ASP A 438 -6.35 32.67 8.26
N GLU A 439 -6.02 33.95 8.11
CA GLU A 439 -6.94 35.08 8.26
C GLU A 439 -8.09 35.06 7.26
N HIS A 440 -7.88 34.46 6.06
CA HIS A 440 -8.87 34.28 5.02
C HIS A 440 -9.66 32.96 5.14
N LYS A 441 -9.42 32.18 6.23
CA LYS A 441 -10.01 30.87 6.46
C LYS A 441 -9.57 29.79 5.46
N LYS A 442 -8.39 29.95 4.86
CA LYS A 442 -7.75 28.91 4.05
C LYS A 442 -7.10 27.87 4.96
N ILE A 443 -7.25 26.59 4.64
CA ILE A 443 -6.71 25.49 5.43
C ILE A 443 -5.19 25.44 5.25
N LEU A 444 -4.44 25.70 6.30
CA LEU A 444 -2.98 25.62 6.32
C LEU A 444 -2.48 24.24 6.80
N ALA A 445 -3.18 23.67 7.78
CA ALA A 445 -2.84 22.38 8.35
C ALA A 445 -4.09 21.69 8.90
N LYS A 446 -4.03 20.37 9.02
CA LYS A 446 -5.09 19.56 9.61
C LYS A 446 -4.55 18.30 10.28
N ARG A 447 -5.31 17.78 11.27
CA ARG A 447 -5.02 16.53 11.98
C ARG A 447 -3.66 16.51 12.67
N LEU A 448 -3.15 17.66 13.08
CA LEU A 448 -1.92 17.77 13.88
C LEU A 448 -2.22 17.56 15.36
N GLY A 449 -1.33 16.88 16.06
CA GLY A 449 -1.29 16.86 17.51
C GLY A 449 -0.82 18.22 18.07
N VAL A 450 -1.02 18.45 19.35
CA VAL A 450 -0.74 19.77 19.99
C VAL A 450 0.69 20.24 19.76
N THR A 451 1.69 19.35 19.94
CA THR A 451 3.11 19.68 19.75
C THR A 451 3.40 20.08 18.30
N GLN A 452 2.91 19.29 17.33
CA GLN A 452 3.10 19.58 15.91
C GLN A 452 2.40 20.90 15.50
N LEU A 453 1.22 21.15 16.05
CA LEU A 453 0.48 22.39 15.82
C LEU A 453 1.21 23.60 16.38
N ASP A 454 1.80 23.47 17.57
CA ASP A 454 2.60 24.53 18.17
C ASP A 454 3.84 24.84 17.33
N GLU A 455 4.59 23.82 16.92
CA GLU A 455 5.75 23.99 16.04
C GLU A 455 5.37 24.64 14.70
N PHE A 456 4.26 24.23 14.11
CA PHE A 456 3.76 24.80 12.86
C PHE A 456 3.39 26.28 13.04
N LEU A 457 2.65 26.61 14.10
CA LEU A 457 2.29 27.99 14.42
C LEU A 457 3.52 28.87 14.73
N GLN A 458 4.54 28.35 15.41
CA GLN A 458 5.78 29.08 15.65
C GLN A 458 6.47 29.47 14.33
N ARG A 459 6.56 28.54 13.37
CA ARG A 459 7.13 28.80 12.04
C ARG A 459 6.27 29.82 11.26
N ALA A 460 4.95 29.61 11.22
CA ALA A 460 4.02 30.51 10.53
C ALA A 460 4.07 31.95 11.08
N LEU A 461 4.24 32.10 12.39
CA LEU A 461 4.31 33.40 13.07
C LEU A 461 5.67 34.10 12.91
N SER A 462 6.76 33.32 12.72
CA SER A 462 8.10 33.88 12.48
C SER A 462 8.33 34.31 11.02
N GLY A 463 7.36 34.10 10.12
CA GLY A 463 7.49 34.43 8.70
C GLY A 463 8.40 33.47 7.91
N SER A 464 8.79 32.35 8.49
CA SER A 464 9.50 31.27 7.79
C SER A 464 8.57 30.62 6.78
N ASN A 465 9.05 30.29 5.58
CA ASN A 465 8.27 29.56 4.58
C ASN A 465 7.73 28.26 5.18
N LEU A 466 6.42 28.09 5.07
CA LEU A 466 5.66 26.93 5.54
C LEU A 466 5.85 25.73 4.62
#